data_67a8b0b85683ac819aa50c1e377557a8
#
_entry.id   67a8b0b85683ac819aa50c1e377557a8
#
_cell.length_a   1.000
_cell.length_b   1.000
_cell.length_c   1.000
_cell.angle_alpha   90.00
_cell.angle_beta   90.00
_cell.angle_gamma   90.00
#
_symmetry.space_group_name_H-M   'P 1'
#
loop_
_entity.id
_entity.type
_entity.pdbx_description
1 polymer ?
#
loop_
_entity_poly.entity_id
_entity_poly.type
_entity_poly.pdbx_seq_one_letter_code
_entity_poly.pdbx_strand_id
1 'polypeptide(L)'
;DVPEFTNSFALLGIAGMLTAVLHAPLAALSAVMELSYSPQIILPAMLVIVPAYVTSTQFFGNRSIFIRQLDYQNLPYAISSIREALEKTGVLAAMNTEYKLFHDAPEQALINYLESDPTKIVIQKLKFEIDVQYKLVQYNVSLEHDATALNYYEMEGISAQSTLHEVYEHLKNSRSGAVYIYDQELNDIIGVVTWNILQSFLQKAHY
;
A
#
# COMPACT_ATOMS: atom_id res chain seq x y z
N ASP A 1 -26.88 -23.43 -44.80
CA ASP A 1 -25.63 -22.87 -44.26
C ASP A 1 -25.81 -21.53 -43.53
N VAL A 2 -26.89 -20.74 -43.80
CA VAL A 2 -27.17 -19.46 -43.12
C VAL A 2 -27.40 -19.60 -41.62
N PRO A 3 -28.14 -20.64 -41.11
CA PRO A 3 -28.37 -20.78 -39.66
C PRO A 3 -27.12 -21.04 -38.85
N GLU A 4 -26.14 -21.74 -39.40
CA GLU A 4 -24.90 -22.10 -38.70
C GLU A 4 -23.97 -20.91 -38.49
N PHE A 5 -23.90 -20.03 -39.50
CA PHE A 5 -23.21 -18.74 -39.36
C PHE A 5 -23.86 -17.83 -38.35
N THR A 6 -25.20 -17.76 -38.34
CA THR A 6 -25.94 -16.92 -37.38
C THR A 6 -25.68 -17.31 -35.94
N ASN A 7 -25.66 -18.61 -35.64
CA ASN A 7 -25.36 -19.09 -34.30
C ASN A 7 -23.89 -18.76 -33.87
N SER A 8 -22.95 -18.93 -34.79
CA SER A 8 -21.55 -18.58 -34.52
C SER A 8 -21.37 -17.08 -34.23
N PHE A 9 -22.00 -16.20 -35.02
CA PHE A 9 -21.95 -14.77 -34.77
C PHE A 9 -22.63 -14.37 -33.45
N ALA A 10 -23.73 -15.01 -33.10
CA ALA A 10 -24.39 -14.78 -31.80
C ALA A 10 -23.49 -15.17 -30.63
N LEU A 11 -22.79 -16.31 -30.71
CA LEU A 11 -21.84 -16.74 -29.69
C LEU A 11 -20.66 -15.77 -29.57
N LEU A 12 -20.13 -15.27 -30.69
CA LEU A 12 -19.06 -14.24 -30.69
C LEU A 12 -19.54 -12.92 -30.04
N GLY A 13 -20.79 -12.52 -30.34
CA GLY A 13 -21.39 -11.34 -29.68
C GLY A 13 -21.52 -11.50 -28.17
N ILE A 14 -21.92 -12.68 -27.70
CA ILE A 14 -22.00 -13.03 -26.29
C ILE A 14 -20.59 -12.96 -25.66
N ALA A 15 -19.54 -13.49 -26.31
CA ALA A 15 -18.19 -13.44 -25.84
C ALA A 15 -17.69 -12.01 -25.65
N GLY A 16 -17.92 -11.15 -26.63
CA GLY A 16 -17.56 -9.73 -26.55
C GLY A 16 -18.29 -9.00 -25.42
N MET A 17 -19.58 -9.24 -25.27
CA MET A 17 -20.39 -8.62 -24.23
C MET A 17 -19.99 -9.08 -22.82
N LEU A 18 -19.81 -10.37 -22.61
CA LEU A 18 -19.29 -10.91 -21.33
C LEU A 18 -17.96 -10.31 -20.97
N THR A 19 -17.04 -10.22 -21.93
CA THR A 19 -15.71 -9.63 -21.70
C THR A 19 -15.79 -8.16 -21.35
N ALA A 20 -16.59 -7.38 -22.05
CA ALA A 20 -16.73 -5.94 -21.81
C ALA A 20 -17.37 -5.62 -20.44
N VAL A 21 -18.29 -6.46 -19.97
CA VAL A 21 -19.06 -6.24 -18.72
C VAL A 21 -18.36 -6.85 -17.51
N LEU A 22 -17.88 -8.08 -17.62
CA LEU A 22 -17.29 -8.82 -16.50
C LEU A 22 -15.79 -8.61 -16.37
N HIS A 23 -15.11 -8.14 -17.43
CA HIS A 23 -13.64 -8.07 -17.53
C HIS A 23 -12.96 -9.44 -17.34
N ALA A 24 -13.62 -10.50 -17.84
CA ALA A 24 -13.16 -11.87 -17.70
C ALA A 24 -12.97 -12.54 -19.08
N PRO A 25 -11.92 -12.17 -19.85
CA PRO A 25 -11.73 -12.63 -21.23
C PRO A 25 -11.56 -14.15 -21.33
N LEU A 26 -10.87 -14.78 -20.40
CA LEU A 26 -10.67 -16.23 -20.40
C LEU A 26 -11.96 -16.98 -20.09
N ALA A 27 -12.77 -16.48 -19.16
CA ALA A 27 -14.08 -17.08 -18.86
C ALA A 27 -15.04 -16.97 -20.05
N ALA A 28 -15.04 -15.82 -20.75
CA ALA A 28 -15.83 -15.64 -21.96
C ALA A 28 -15.41 -16.62 -23.09
N LEU A 29 -14.08 -16.80 -23.25
CA LEU A 29 -13.56 -17.76 -24.24
C LEU A 29 -13.94 -19.19 -23.90
N SER A 30 -13.82 -19.62 -22.65
CA SER A 30 -14.21 -20.96 -22.19
C SER A 30 -15.71 -21.20 -22.40
N ALA A 31 -16.54 -20.22 -22.02
CA ALA A 31 -18.01 -20.36 -22.20
C ALA A 31 -18.40 -20.53 -23.66
N VAL A 32 -17.81 -19.73 -24.56
CA VAL A 32 -18.11 -19.83 -25.98
C VAL A 32 -17.61 -21.16 -26.59
N MET A 33 -16.45 -21.63 -26.15
CA MET A 33 -15.89 -22.91 -26.57
C MET A 33 -16.81 -24.08 -26.14
N GLU A 34 -17.30 -24.04 -24.90
CA GLU A 34 -18.24 -25.04 -24.39
C GLU A 34 -19.57 -25.02 -25.15
N LEU A 35 -20.13 -23.84 -25.41
CA LEU A 35 -21.43 -23.71 -26.10
C LEU A 35 -21.36 -24.07 -27.58
N SER A 36 -20.22 -23.86 -28.24
CA SER A 36 -20.05 -24.16 -29.66
C SER A 36 -19.70 -25.62 -29.94
N TYR A 37 -19.16 -26.33 -28.94
CA TYR A 37 -18.56 -27.66 -29.10
C TYR A 37 -17.51 -27.73 -30.22
N SER A 38 -16.94 -26.61 -30.64
CA SER A 38 -16.01 -26.53 -31.76
C SER A 38 -14.79 -25.72 -31.41
N PRO A 39 -13.58 -26.31 -31.41
CA PRO A 39 -12.33 -25.57 -31.17
C PRO A 39 -12.03 -24.49 -32.20
N GLN A 40 -12.64 -24.56 -33.38
CA GLN A 40 -12.42 -23.61 -34.47
C GLN A 40 -12.93 -22.19 -34.13
N ILE A 41 -13.81 -22.05 -33.14
CA ILE A 41 -14.35 -20.75 -32.71
C ILE A 41 -13.33 -19.95 -31.89
N ILE A 42 -12.25 -20.56 -31.37
CA ILE A 42 -11.28 -19.93 -30.50
C ILE A 42 -10.68 -18.70 -31.16
N LEU A 43 -10.18 -18.84 -32.39
CA LEU A 43 -9.54 -17.74 -33.08
C LEU A 43 -10.48 -16.57 -33.40
N PRO A 44 -11.67 -16.79 -33.97
CA PRO A 44 -12.67 -15.74 -34.12
C PRO A 44 -13.09 -15.11 -32.79
N ALA A 45 -13.24 -15.90 -31.72
CA ALA A 45 -13.63 -15.41 -30.41
C ALA A 45 -12.51 -14.46 -29.81
N MET A 46 -11.25 -14.81 -29.96
CA MET A 46 -10.14 -13.94 -29.50
C MET A 46 -10.13 -12.61 -30.27
N LEU A 47 -10.44 -12.61 -31.57
CA LEU A 47 -10.53 -11.39 -32.38
C LEU A 47 -11.66 -10.44 -31.91
N VAL A 48 -12.68 -10.96 -31.24
CA VAL A 48 -13.77 -10.16 -30.65
C VAL A 48 -13.48 -9.80 -29.19
N ILE A 49 -13.02 -10.76 -28.40
CA ILE A 49 -12.76 -10.61 -26.96
C ILE A 49 -11.68 -9.56 -26.69
N VAL A 50 -10.54 -9.61 -27.41
CA VAL A 50 -9.41 -8.70 -27.14
C VAL A 50 -9.79 -7.23 -27.41
N PRO A 51 -10.35 -6.87 -28.57
CA PRO A 51 -10.79 -5.50 -28.80
C PRO A 51 -11.90 -5.06 -27.84
N ALA A 52 -12.85 -5.94 -27.51
CA ALA A 52 -13.93 -5.63 -26.57
C ALA A 52 -13.36 -5.27 -25.17
N TYR A 53 -12.39 -6.04 -24.69
CA TYR A 53 -11.70 -5.77 -23.43
C TYR A 53 -10.95 -4.44 -23.45
N VAL A 54 -10.12 -4.22 -24.46
CA VAL A 54 -9.31 -3.00 -24.59
C VAL A 54 -10.21 -1.76 -24.70
N THR A 55 -11.26 -1.84 -25.52
CA THR A 55 -12.20 -0.74 -25.70
C THR A 55 -12.93 -0.44 -24.40
N SER A 56 -13.43 -1.45 -23.70
CA SER A 56 -14.14 -1.26 -22.43
C SER A 56 -13.24 -0.66 -21.34
N THR A 57 -12.00 -1.12 -21.24
CA THR A 57 -11.08 -0.68 -20.17
C THR A 57 -10.38 0.62 -20.49
N GLN A 58 -9.83 0.79 -21.69
CA GLN A 58 -8.98 1.94 -22.02
C GLN A 58 -9.75 3.11 -22.60
N PHE A 59 -10.75 2.88 -23.46
CA PHE A 59 -11.53 3.97 -24.04
C PHE A 59 -12.64 4.45 -23.11
N PHE A 60 -13.37 3.54 -22.49
CA PHE A 60 -14.50 3.90 -21.64
C PHE A 60 -14.15 3.95 -20.15
N GLY A 61 -12.96 3.51 -19.75
CA GLY A 61 -12.55 3.47 -18.34
C GLY A 61 -13.50 2.65 -17.46
N ASN A 62 -14.21 1.69 -18.06
CA ASN A 62 -15.16 0.89 -17.32
C ASN A 62 -14.45 -0.07 -16.37
N ARG A 63 -15.03 -0.22 -15.18
CA ARG A 63 -14.66 -1.27 -14.22
C ARG A 63 -15.60 -2.45 -14.36
N SER A 64 -15.13 -3.65 -13.98
CA SER A 64 -15.97 -4.84 -13.90
C SER A 64 -17.26 -4.57 -13.12
N ILE A 65 -18.38 -5.14 -13.56
CA ILE A 65 -19.66 -4.99 -12.87
C ILE A 65 -19.60 -5.45 -11.40
N PHE A 66 -18.76 -6.44 -11.08
CA PHE A 66 -18.57 -6.90 -9.71
C PHE A 66 -17.92 -5.84 -8.82
N ILE A 67 -16.93 -5.12 -9.34
CA ILE A 67 -16.30 -4.01 -8.60
C ILE A 67 -17.30 -2.87 -8.40
N ARG A 68 -18.09 -2.53 -9.44
CA ARG A 68 -19.14 -1.52 -9.30
C ARG A 68 -20.20 -1.92 -8.27
N GLN A 69 -20.56 -3.20 -8.22
CA GLN A 69 -21.51 -3.68 -7.22
C GLN A 69 -20.98 -3.53 -5.79
N LEU A 70 -19.68 -3.77 -5.57
CA LEU A 70 -19.03 -3.55 -4.28
C LEU A 70 -19.00 -2.05 -3.91
N ASP A 71 -18.73 -1.18 -4.89
CA ASP A 71 -18.79 0.27 -4.71
C ASP A 71 -20.20 0.73 -4.28
N TYR A 72 -21.26 0.19 -4.91
CA TYR A 72 -22.65 0.48 -4.53
C TYR A 72 -23.02 0.00 -3.13
N GLN A 73 -22.43 -1.10 -2.67
CA GLN A 73 -22.63 -1.63 -1.33
C GLN A 73 -21.76 -0.95 -0.27
N ASN A 74 -20.97 0.07 -0.64
CA ASN A 74 -19.98 0.74 0.22
C ASN A 74 -18.99 -0.24 0.89
N LEU A 75 -18.74 -1.38 0.26
CA LEU A 75 -17.72 -2.31 0.71
C LEU A 75 -16.37 -1.82 0.19
N PRO A 76 -15.37 -1.58 1.07
CA PRO A 76 -14.06 -1.11 0.66
C PRO A 76 -13.33 -2.20 -0.11
N TYR A 77 -13.50 -2.22 -1.41
CA TYR A 77 -12.74 -3.03 -2.35
C TYR A 77 -11.74 -2.14 -3.09
N ALA A 78 -10.78 -1.65 -2.36
CA ALA A 78 -9.57 -1.10 -2.94
C ALA A 78 -8.46 -2.13 -2.71
N ILE A 79 -8.28 -3.06 -3.64
CA ILE A 79 -6.95 -3.61 -3.84
C ILE A 79 -6.14 -2.46 -4.45
N SER A 80 -5.69 -1.54 -3.63
CA SER A 80 -4.59 -0.71 -4.03
C SER A 80 -3.38 -1.65 -4.05
N SER A 81 -2.67 -1.70 -5.16
CA SER A 81 -1.37 -2.38 -5.27
C SER A 81 -0.45 -2.02 -4.10
N ILE A 82 -0.62 -0.84 -3.56
CA ILE A 82 0.02 -0.29 -2.37
C ILE A 82 -0.33 -1.08 -1.11
N ARG A 83 -1.62 -1.33 -0.85
CA ARG A 83 -2.04 -2.08 0.34
C ARG A 83 -1.49 -3.51 0.31
N GLU A 84 -1.60 -4.16 -0.84
CA GLU A 84 -1.09 -5.52 -1.02
C GLU A 84 0.44 -5.57 -0.85
N ALA A 85 1.17 -4.56 -1.36
CA ALA A 85 2.60 -4.44 -1.16
C ALA A 85 2.97 -4.24 0.32
N LEU A 86 2.21 -3.41 1.05
CA LEU A 86 2.41 -3.19 2.49
C LEU A 86 2.10 -4.43 3.32
N GLU A 87 1.05 -5.19 2.98
CA GLU A 87 0.67 -6.43 3.68
C GLU A 87 1.67 -7.58 3.43
N LYS A 88 2.30 -7.62 2.26
CA LYS A 88 3.32 -8.63 1.91
C LYS A 88 4.73 -8.31 2.42
N THR A 89 4.98 -7.07 2.82
CA THR A 89 6.31 -6.63 3.25
C THR A 89 6.36 -6.54 4.77
N GLY A 90 7.24 -7.33 5.38
CA GLY A 90 7.51 -7.25 6.81
C GLY A 90 8.27 -5.97 7.19
N VAL A 91 8.08 -5.49 8.42
CA VAL A 91 8.73 -4.27 8.94
C VAL A 91 10.25 -4.33 8.90
N LEU A 92 10.83 -5.53 9.05
CA LEU A 92 12.29 -5.74 9.01
C LEU A 92 12.93 -5.35 7.68
N ALA A 93 12.18 -5.41 6.57
CA ALA A 93 12.68 -5.06 5.24
C ALA A 93 12.84 -3.54 5.01
N ALA A 94 12.16 -2.74 5.82
CA ALA A 94 12.14 -1.28 5.65
C ALA A 94 12.64 -0.53 6.89
N MET A 95 12.87 -1.20 8.02
CA MET A 95 13.35 -0.53 9.23
C MET A 95 14.75 0.03 9.04
N ASN A 96 15.01 1.15 9.70
CA ASN A 96 16.35 1.70 9.85
C ASN A 96 16.92 1.27 11.20
N THR A 97 18.13 0.74 11.19
CA THR A 97 18.87 0.34 12.39
C THR A 97 19.86 1.42 12.88
N GLU A 98 20.05 2.45 12.05
CA GLU A 98 20.91 3.59 12.41
C GLU A 98 20.12 4.65 13.16
N TYR A 99 19.98 4.47 14.46
CA TYR A 99 19.35 5.45 15.35
C TYR A 99 20.21 5.70 16.59
N LYS A 100 20.02 6.84 17.23
CA LYS A 100 20.67 7.17 18.51
C LYS A 100 19.64 7.27 19.61
N LEU A 101 19.82 6.45 20.64
CA LEU A 101 18.97 6.45 21.83
C LEU A 101 19.59 7.33 22.92
N PHE A 102 18.86 8.33 23.38
CA PHE A 102 19.20 9.17 24.52
C PHE A 102 18.29 8.86 25.71
N HIS A 103 18.87 8.81 26.90
CA HIS A 103 18.15 8.57 28.15
C HIS A 103 18.06 9.89 28.91
N ASP A 104 16.87 10.43 29.12
CA ASP A 104 16.61 11.67 29.87
C ASP A 104 17.61 12.81 29.55
N ALA A 105 17.96 12.95 28.28
CA ALA A 105 18.95 13.94 27.87
C ALA A 105 18.36 15.36 27.91
N PRO A 106 19.15 16.38 28.35
CA PRO A 106 18.72 17.76 28.26
C PRO A 106 18.59 18.21 26.81
N GLU A 107 17.61 19.09 26.55
CA GLU A 107 17.25 19.56 25.20
C GLU A 107 18.48 20.10 24.43
N GLN A 108 19.38 20.81 25.12
CA GLN A 108 20.61 21.37 24.53
C GLN A 108 21.54 20.29 23.96
N ALA A 109 21.58 19.11 24.57
CA ALA A 109 22.40 18.00 24.07
C ALA A 109 21.81 17.39 22.78
N LEU A 110 20.49 17.35 22.69
CA LEU A 110 19.77 16.90 21.51
C LEU A 110 19.93 17.87 20.34
N ILE A 111 19.83 19.19 20.61
CA ILE A 111 20.07 20.24 19.63
C ILE A 111 21.48 20.13 19.06
N ASN A 112 22.50 20.13 19.91
CA ASN A 112 23.89 20.05 19.47
C ASN A 112 24.19 18.81 18.62
N TYR A 113 23.53 17.69 18.93
CA TYR A 113 23.67 16.45 18.15
C TYR A 113 22.99 16.53 16.78
N LEU A 114 21.77 17.11 16.72
CA LEU A 114 20.98 17.23 15.49
C LEU A 114 21.43 18.38 14.60
N GLU A 115 22.06 19.44 15.14
CA GLU A 115 22.67 20.51 14.34
C GLU A 115 23.79 19.99 13.44
N SER A 116 24.53 18.97 13.88
CA SER A 116 25.58 18.36 13.05
C SER A 116 25.02 17.61 11.84
N ASP A 117 23.82 17.04 11.95
CA ASP A 117 23.13 16.31 10.89
C ASP A 117 21.62 16.16 11.23
N PRO A 118 20.77 17.02 10.66
CA PRO A 118 19.33 17.00 10.91
C PRO A 118 18.60 15.73 10.42
N THR A 119 19.26 14.91 9.61
CA THR A 119 18.66 13.69 9.05
C THR A 119 18.77 12.49 9.97
N LYS A 120 19.55 12.59 11.03
CA LYS A 120 19.72 11.49 11.99
C LYS A 120 18.44 11.19 12.75
N ILE A 121 18.19 9.89 12.95
CA ILE A 121 17.08 9.42 13.76
C ILE A 121 17.51 9.43 15.23
N VAL A 122 16.89 10.30 16.01
CA VAL A 122 17.14 10.44 17.44
C VAL A 122 15.89 10.04 18.21
N ILE A 123 16.07 9.12 19.15
CA ILE A 123 15.01 8.66 20.05
C ILE A 123 15.36 9.10 21.46
N GLN A 124 14.44 9.74 22.12
CA GLN A 124 14.54 10.04 23.55
C GLN A 124 13.70 9.01 24.33
N LYS A 125 14.35 8.33 25.27
CA LYS A 125 13.71 7.45 26.23
C LYS A 125 13.43 8.24 27.50
N LEU A 126 12.14 8.39 27.82
CA LEU A 126 11.67 9.01 29.05
C LEU A 126 11.20 7.90 29.99
N LYS A 127 11.73 7.89 31.21
CA LYS A 127 11.37 6.91 32.22
C LYS A 127 10.41 7.54 33.21
N PHE A 128 9.18 7.07 33.23
CA PHE A 128 8.21 7.40 34.26
C PHE A 128 8.17 6.29 35.31
N GLU A 129 7.58 6.53 36.48
CA GLU A 129 7.58 5.57 37.60
C GLU A 129 7.01 4.17 37.25
N ILE A 130 6.11 4.07 36.28
CA ILE A 130 5.41 2.84 35.91
C ILE A 130 5.59 2.51 34.43
N ASP A 131 5.96 3.49 33.57
CA ASP A 131 5.97 3.31 32.12
C ASP A 131 7.23 3.94 31.48
N VAL A 132 7.57 3.41 30.31
CA VAL A 132 8.67 3.91 29.49
C VAL A 132 8.10 4.45 28.19
N GLN A 133 8.26 5.73 27.95
CA GLN A 133 7.86 6.37 26.71
C GLN A 133 9.07 6.64 25.81
N TYR A 134 8.88 6.36 24.53
CA TYR A 134 9.86 6.69 23.49
C TYR A 134 9.30 7.83 22.63
N LYS A 135 10.15 8.84 22.37
CA LYS A 135 9.82 9.98 21.51
C LYS A 135 10.85 10.13 20.42
N LEU A 136 10.39 10.24 19.18
CA LEU A 136 11.24 10.67 18.06
C LEU A 136 11.49 12.17 18.22
N VAL A 137 12.75 12.56 18.14
CA VAL A 137 13.16 13.96 18.18
C VAL A 137 13.64 14.39 16.81
N GLN A 138 13.02 15.45 16.27
CA GLN A 138 13.40 16.02 14.98
C GLN A 138 13.75 17.48 15.11
N TYR A 139 14.79 17.91 14.39
CA TYR A 139 15.20 19.30 14.36
C TYR A 139 14.27 20.11 13.45
N ASN A 140 13.74 21.24 13.97
CA ASN A 140 12.88 22.12 13.20
C ASN A 140 13.73 23.15 12.44
N VAL A 141 13.88 22.98 11.15
CA VAL A 141 14.65 23.88 10.28
C VAL A 141 13.88 25.16 9.94
N SER A 142 12.57 25.21 10.17
CA SER A 142 11.72 26.37 9.89
C SER A 142 11.77 27.34 11.07
N LEU A 143 12.76 28.22 11.11
CA LEU A 143 12.91 29.27 12.10
C LEU A 143 11.94 30.42 11.84
N GLU A 144 10.70 30.29 12.26
CA GLU A 144 9.91 31.44 12.70
C GLU A 144 10.32 31.74 14.16
N HIS A 145 10.50 33.00 14.51
CA HIS A 145 11.15 33.51 15.72
C HIS A 145 10.60 33.01 17.08
N ASP A 146 9.56 32.19 17.13
CA ASP A 146 8.93 31.64 18.35
C ASP A 146 8.77 30.11 18.35
N ALA A 147 9.35 29.37 17.40
CA ALA A 147 9.21 27.92 17.34
C ALA A 147 10.32 27.24 18.18
N THR A 148 9.94 26.23 18.96
CA THR A 148 10.89 25.34 19.65
C THR A 148 11.80 24.68 18.60
N ALA A 149 13.10 24.65 18.87
CA ALA A 149 14.10 24.09 17.96
C ALA A 149 13.90 22.58 17.69
N LEU A 150 13.16 21.89 18.54
CA LEU A 150 12.91 20.46 18.46
C LEU A 150 11.40 20.14 18.43
N ASN A 151 11.03 19.23 17.54
CA ASN A 151 9.72 18.60 17.51
C ASN A 151 9.81 17.20 18.12
N TYR A 152 8.83 16.88 18.99
CA TYR A 152 8.73 15.59 19.66
C TYR A 152 7.49 14.84 19.16
N TYR A 153 7.69 13.62 18.70
CA TYR A 153 6.60 12.72 18.27
C TYR A 153 6.58 11.49 19.15
N GLU A 154 5.47 11.20 19.76
CA GLU A 154 5.31 9.95 20.52
C GLU A 154 5.45 8.75 19.57
N MET A 155 6.14 7.72 20.05
CA MET A 155 6.39 6.51 19.28
C MET A 155 5.66 5.33 19.91
N GLU A 156 5.01 4.55 19.06
CA GLU A 156 4.41 3.27 19.45
C GLU A 156 5.31 2.11 19.05
N GLY A 157 5.26 1.03 19.84
CA GLY A 157 6.03 -0.19 19.55
C GLY A 157 5.26 -1.13 18.65
N ILE A 158 5.94 -1.62 17.61
CA ILE A 158 5.41 -2.64 16.70
C ILE A 158 6.33 -3.84 16.71
N SER A 159 5.74 -5.05 16.72
CA SER A 159 6.51 -6.30 16.71
C SER A 159 7.30 -6.47 15.40
N ALA A 160 8.48 -7.10 15.50
CA ALA A 160 9.30 -7.47 14.34
C ALA A 160 8.59 -8.41 13.35
N GLN A 161 7.55 -9.11 13.80
CA GLN A 161 6.75 -10.01 12.96
C GLN A 161 5.64 -9.30 12.19
N SER A 162 5.40 -8.03 12.46
CA SER A 162 4.35 -7.22 11.83
C SER A 162 4.69 -6.83 10.39
N THR A 163 3.68 -6.35 9.68
CA THR A 163 3.80 -5.88 8.30
C THR A 163 3.92 -4.36 8.23
N LEU A 164 4.38 -3.84 7.10
CA LEU A 164 4.37 -2.40 6.85
C LEU A 164 2.97 -1.80 6.81
N HIS A 165 1.94 -2.64 6.60
CA HIS A 165 0.55 -2.19 6.67
C HIS A 165 0.17 -1.74 8.09
N GLU A 166 0.61 -2.45 9.12
CA GLU A 166 0.37 -2.06 10.51
C GLU A 166 1.05 -0.72 10.82
N VAL A 167 2.31 -0.54 10.39
CA VAL A 167 3.02 0.75 10.51
C VAL A 167 2.25 1.88 9.81
N TYR A 168 1.72 1.61 8.62
CA TYR A 168 0.92 2.59 7.87
C TYR A 168 -0.35 2.98 8.63
N GLU A 169 -1.06 2.01 9.22
CA GLU A 169 -2.27 2.27 10.00
C GLU A 169 -2.00 3.20 11.19
N HIS A 170 -0.87 3.04 11.88
CA HIS A 170 -0.46 3.92 12.99
C HIS A 170 -0.10 5.34 12.52
N LEU A 171 0.62 5.47 11.42
CA LEU A 171 1.17 6.76 10.97
C LEU A 171 0.28 7.53 9.96
N LYS A 172 -0.73 6.90 9.36
CA LYS A 172 -1.55 7.51 8.28
C LYS A 172 -2.27 8.80 8.67
N ASN A 173 -2.69 8.91 9.93
CA ASN A 173 -3.47 10.05 10.42
C ASN A 173 -2.56 11.27 10.69
N SER A 174 -1.40 11.05 11.30
CA SER A 174 -0.44 12.11 11.61
C SER A 174 0.43 12.50 10.41
N ARG A 175 0.67 11.55 9.50
CA ARG A 175 1.61 11.68 8.37
C ARG A 175 2.98 12.21 8.79
N SER A 176 3.37 11.92 10.01
CA SER A 176 4.62 12.35 10.66
C SER A 176 4.97 11.38 11.78
N GLY A 177 6.19 11.49 12.31
CA GLY A 177 6.65 10.65 13.42
C GLY A 177 7.26 9.32 12.97
N ALA A 178 7.33 8.39 13.89
CA ALA A 178 7.91 7.07 13.69
C ALA A 178 7.30 6.05 14.66
N VAL A 179 7.50 4.78 14.33
CA VAL A 179 7.27 3.64 15.22
C VAL A 179 8.61 2.96 15.50
N TYR A 180 8.78 2.40 16.69
CA TYR A 180 9.94 1.56 17.00
C TYR A 180 9.58 0.09 16.86
N ILE A 181 10.54 -0.70 16.40
CA ILE A 181 10.38 -2.13 16.20
C ILE A 181 11.07 -2.86 17.34
N TYR A 182 10.36 -3.79 17.99
CA TYR A 182 10.88 -4.65 19.05
C TYR A 182 10.77 -6.14 18.66
N ASP A 183 11.67 -6.97 19.21
CA ASP A 183 11.66 -8.41 18.92
C ASP A 183 10.81 -9.17 19.96
N GLN A 184 11.31 -9.34 21.17
CA GLN A 184 10.62 -10.13 22.22
C GLN A 184 10.09 -9.26 23.35
N GLU A 185 10.83 -8.23 23.73
CA GLU A 185 10.43 -7.28 24.78
C GLU A 185 10.22 -5.90 24.21
N LEU A 186 9.17 -5.22 24.66
CA LEU A 186 8.83 -3.83 24.27
C LEU A 186 10.00 -2.84 24.44
N ASN A 187 10.95 -3.16 25.31
CA ASN A 187 12.10 -2.31 25.61
C ASN A 187 13.35 -2.61 24.75
N ASP A 188 13.32 -3.67 23.96
CA ASP A 188 14.42 -4.07 23.06
C ASP A 188 14.16 -3.56 21.65
N ILE A 189 14.58 -2.31 21.40
CA ILE A 189 14.41 -1.67 20.11
C ILE A 189 15.46 -2.19 19.15
N ILE A 190 15.03 -2.86 18.08
CA ILE A 190 15.90 -3.38 17.03
C ILE A 190 15.96 -2.46 15.81
N GLY A 191 15.00 -1.56 15.65
CA GLY A 191 14.95 -0.62 14.54
C GLY A 191 13.80 0.37 14.64
N VAL A 192 13.74 1.26 13.67
CA VAL A 192 12.75 2.35 13.58
C VAL A 192 12.22 2.47 12.16
N VAL A 193 10.92 2.67 12.01
CA VAL A 193 10.32 3.05 10.74
C VAL A 193 9.71 4.43 10.88
N THR A 194 10.28 5.42 10.17
CA THR A 194 9.75 6.79 10.11
C THR A 194 8.73 6.92 8.98
N TRP A 195 7.87 7.95 9.05
CA TRP A 195 6.96 8.28 7.96
C TRP A 195 7.70 8.48 6.63
N ASN A 196 8.88 9.08 6.61
CA ASN A 196 9.66 9.32 5.39
C ASN A 196 10.11 8.01 4.73
N ILE A 197 10.52 7.02 5.53
CA ILE A 197 10.88 5.68 5.04
C ILE A 197 9.66 5.02 4.42
N LEU A 198 8.52 5.05 5.11
CA LEU A 198 7.26 4.50 4.62
C LEU A 198 6.81 5.19 3.33
N GLN A 199 6.90 6.52 3.26
CA GLN A 199 6.56 7.29 2.07
C GLN A 199 7.46 6.92 0.88
N SER A 200 8.76 6.75 1.09
CA SER A 200 9.69 6.31 0.05
C SER A 200 9.35 4.91 -0.47
N PHE A 201 8.90 4.01 0.41
CA PHE A 201 8.41 2.69 0.03
C PHE A 201 7.12 2.79 -0.80
N LEU A 202 6.16 3.61 -0.39
CA LEU A 202 4.90 3.84 -1.10
C LEU A 202 5.14 4.40 -2.51
N GLN A 203 6.09 5.30 -2.68
CA GLN A 203 6.46 5.85 -3.99
C GLN A 203 7.06 4.78 -4.91
N LYS A 204 7.92 3.90 -4.38
CA LYS A 204 8.52 2.79 -5.15
C LYS A 204 7.51 1.71 -5.52
N ALA A 205 6.51 1.46 -4.70
CA ALA A 205 5.46 0.47 -4.96
C ALA A 205 4.43 0.95 -6.01
N HIS A 206 4.47 2.22 -6.41
CA HIS A 206 3.56 2.80 -7.40
C HIS A 206 4.08 2.68 -8.85
N TYR A 207 5.34 2.26 -9.03
CA TYR A 207 5.96 1.98 -10.33
C TYR A 207 6.12 0.46 -10.53
#